data_5ee6d79c230917cd2840902f0c8d5aaa
#
_entry.id   5ee6d79c230917cd2840902f0c8d5aaa
#
_cell.length_a   1.000
_cell.length_b   1.000
_cell.length_c   1.000
_cell.angle_alpha   90.00
_cell.angle_beta   90.00
_cell.angle_gamma   90.00
#
_symmetry.space_group_name_H-M   'P 1'
#
loop_
_entity.id
_entity.type
_entity.pdbx_description
1 polymer ?
#
loop_
_entity_poly.entity_id
_entity_poly.type
_entity_poly.pdbx_seq_one_letter_code
_entity_poly.pdbx_strand_id
1 'polypeptide(L)' 'MSKRIQQRQPALPLAQLLTINQVAGLLCVHRSTVYDFIKHAGLPVMKLGTRSTRVSAHKLQQWMNEREGLSA' A
#
# COMPACT_ATOMS: atom_id res chain seq x y z
N MET A 1 9.43 20.91 -21.05
CA MET A 1 9.68 20.73 -20.61
C MET A 1 9.66 20.32 -19.91
N SER A 2 9.50 20.19 -19.73
CA SER A 2 9.59 19.74 -19.07
C SER A 2 9.52 19.35 -18.36
N LYS A 3 9.36 19.28 -18.28
CA LYS A 3 9.42 18.90 -17.61
C LYS A 3 9.16 18.25 -17.09
N ARG A 4 8.90 18.17 -17.24
CA ARG A 4 8.64 17.55 -16.74
C ARG A 4 8.83 16.69 -16.39
N ILE A 5 8.95 16.62 -16.66
CA ILE A 5 9.22 15.83 -16.34
C ILE A 5 9.40 15.14 -15.79
N GLN A 6 9.39 15.11 -15.69
CA GLN A 6 9.63 14.54 -15.09
C GLN A 6 9.41 13.85 -14.57
N GLN A 7 9.08 13.74 -14.63
CA GLN A 7 8.86 13.18 -14.05
C GLN A 7 8.92 12.26 -13.86
N ARG A 8 9.15 12.06 -14.22
CA ARG A 8 9.22 11.18 -14.10
C ARG A 8 9.53 10.33 -13.56
N GLN A 9 9.64 9.90 -13.47
CA GLN A 9 9.90 9.14 -12.99
C GLN A 9 9.99 8.20 -12.68
N PRO A 10 9.85 8.41 -12.80
CA PRO A 10 9.97 7.29 -12.38
C PRO A 10 9.90 5.93 -12.22
N ALA A 11 10.19 5.25 -12.54
CA ALA A 11 10.32 3.84 -12.30
C ALA A 11 10.62 3.48 -10.87
N LEU A 12 10.73 4.46 -10.05
CA LEU A 12 11.01 4.23 -8.63
C LEU A 12 9.79 3.66 -7.94
N PRO A 13 9.98 2.66 -7.07
CA PRO A 13 8.87 2.10 -6.31
C PRO A 13 8.10 3.12 -5.47
N LEU A 14 8.68 4.28 -5.24
CA LEU A 14 8.00 5.33 -4.50
C LEU A 14 6.68 5.73 -5.12
N ALA A 15 6.59 5.61 -6.45
CA ALA A 15 5.35 5.90 -7.14
C ALA A 15 4.26 4.89 -6.79
N GLN A 16 4.63 3.80 -6.12
CA GLN A 16 3.71 2.74 -5.79
C GLN A 16 3.28 2.76 -4.32
N LEU A 17 3.49 3.87 -3.65
CA LEU A 17 3.04 3.98 -2.26
C LEU A 17 1.57 4.36 -2.22
N LEU A 18 0.83 3.67 -1.38
CA LEU A 18 -0.61 3.85 -1.24
C LEU A 18 -0.95 4.39 0.14
N THR A 19 -1.95 5.26 0.19
CA THR A 19 -2.49 5.69 1.48
C THR A 19 -3.39 4.60 2.05
N ILE A 20 -3.71 4.72 3.32
CA ILE A 20 -4.65 3.78 3.95
C ILE A 20 -6.01 3.84 3.25
N ASN A 21 -6.47 5.03 2.89
CA ASN A 21 -7.73 5.17 2.19
C ASN A 21 -7.70 4.49 0.81
N GLN A 22 -6.58 4.59 0.11
CA GLN A 22 -6.45 3.93 -1.19
C GLN A 22 -6.46 2.42 -1.03
N VAL A 23 -5.79 1.90 0.00
CA VAL A 23 -5.80 0.46 0.26
C VAL A 23 -7.21 0.00 0.58
N ALA A 24 -7.92 0.75 1.42
CA ALA A 24 -9.31 0.40 1.75
C ALA A 24 -10.17 0.32 0.50
N GLY A 25 -10.01 1.29 -0.41
CA GLY A 25 -10.74 1.26 -1.66
C GLY A 25 -10.40 0.07 -2.54
N LEU A 26 -9.11 -0.25 -2.63
CA LEU A 26 -8.67 -1.39 -3.43
C LEU A 26 -9.18 -2.71 -2.88
N LEU A 27 -9.23 -2.84 -1.57
CA LEU A 27 -9.68 -4.07 -0.93
C LEU A 27 -11.18 -4.09 -0.68
N CYS A 28 -11.85 -2.98 -0.98
CA CYS A 28 -13.30 -2.86 -0.80
C CYS A 28 -13.71 -3.07 0.65
N VAL A 29 -12.93 -2.49 1.56
CA VAL A 29 -13.22 -2.58 3.00
C VAL A 29 -13.16 -1.19 3.60
N HIS A 30 -13.65 -1.07 4.81
CA HIS A 30 -13.55 0.19 5.55
C HIS A 30 -12.11 0.41 5.99
N ARG A 31 -11.72 1.67 6.15
CA ARG A 31 -10.35 1.99 6.56
C ARG A 31 -10.00 1.37 7.91
N SER A 32 -10.96 1.26 8.80
CA SER A 32 -10.71 0.65 10.10
C SER A 32 -10.30 -0.80 9.95
N THR A 33 -10.84 -1.48 8.94
CA THR A 33 -10.45 -2.87 8.65
C THR A 33 -9.00 -2.96 8.19
N VAL A 34 -8.55 -1.96 7.43
CA VAL A 34 -7.14 -1.91 7.02
C VAL A 34 -6.25 -1.81 8.24
N TYR A 35 -6.62 -0.98 9.22
CA TYR A 35 -5.83 -0.88 10.44
C TYR A 35 -5.81 -2.20 11.21
N ASP A 36 -6.93 -2.93 11.19
CA ASP A 36 -6.97 -4.25 11.80
C ASP A 36 -6.00 -5.20 11.09
N PHE A 37 -5.95 -5.14 9.77
CA PHE A 37 -4.99 -5.97 9.01
C PHE A 37 -3.56 -5.64 9.41
N ILE A 38 -3.27 -4.36 9.62
CA ILE A 38 -1.94 -3.95 10.03
C ILE A 38 -1.60 -4.52 11.40
N LYS A 39 -2.54 -4.45 12.32
CA LYS A 39 -2.30 -4.87 13.70
C LYS A 39 -2.29 -6.37 13.88
N HIS A 40 -3.16 -7.07 13.17
CA HIS A 40 -3.44 -8.48 13.47
C HIS A 40 -3.17 -9.44 12.34
N ALA A 41 -3.03 -8.95 11.12
CA ALA A 41 -2.88 -9.82 9.97
C ALA A 41 -1.56 -9.65 9.24
N GLY A 42 -0.67 -8.84 9.78
CA GLY A 42 0.67 -8.72 9.25
C GLY A 42 0.79 -7.90 7.97
N LEU A 43 -0.18 -7.05 7.68
CA LEU A 43 -0.08 -6.18 6.52
C LEU A 43 1.08 -5.22 6.73
N PRO A 44 2.09 -5.24 5.85
CA PRO A 44 3.26 -4.39 6.04
C PRO A 44 2.96 -2.94 5.71
N VAL A 45 3.50 -2.03 6.51
CA VAL A 45 3.32 -0.60 6.29
C VAL A 45 4.66 0.11 6.44
N MET A 46 4.71 1.30 5.90
CA MET A 46 5.85 2.18 6.02
C MET A 46 5.39 3.46 6.70
N LYS A 47 6.09 3.85 7.75
CA LYS A 47 5.77 5.07 8.45
C LYS A 47 6.73 6.16 8.01
N LEU A 48 6.19 7.20 7.39
CA LEU A 48 6.99 8.30 6.91
C LEU A 48 7.12 9.43 7.92
N GLY A 49 6.33 9.36 8.98
CA GLY A 49 6.34 10.35 10.03
C GLY A 49 5.32 9.95 11.06
N THR A 50 4.97 10.89 11.93
CA THR A 50 4.08 10.61 13.03
C THR A 50 2.70 10.14 12.55
N ARG A 51 2.22 10.73 11.46
CA ARG A 51 0.86 10.45 10.99
C ARG A 51 0.82 9.98 9.55
N SER A 52 1.98 9.80 8.93
CA SER A 52 2.04 9.47 7.51
C SER A 52 2.37 8.01 7.35
N THR A 53 1.33 7.20 7.21
CA THR A 53 1.49 5.76 7.00
C THR A 53 1.17 5.44 5.56
N ARG A 54 2.02 4.66 4.94
CA ARG A 54 1.83 4.26 3.54
C ARG A 54 2.04 2.76 3.42
N VAL A 55 1.46 2.19 2.37
CA VAL A 55 1.60 0.78 2.07
C VAL A 55 2.21 0.66 0.68
N SER A 56 3.29 -0.11 0.57
CA SER A 56 3.88 -0.38 -0.74
C SER A 56 2.92 -1.25 -1.54
N ALA A 57 2.59 -0.83 -2.76
CA ALA A 57 1.71 -1.61 -3.62
C ALA A 57 2.29 -3.00 -3.86
N HIS A 58 3.61 -3.10 -4.02
CA HIS A 58 4.27 -4.38 -4.23
C HIS A 58 4.08 -5.30 -3.02
N LYS A 59 4.28 -4.76 -1.83
CA LYS A 59 4.14 -5.57 -0.61
C LYS A 59 2.69 -5.91 -0.34
N LEU A 60 1.78 -5.00 -0.68
CA LEU A 60 0.35 -5.31 -0.56
C LEU A 60 0.00 -6.49 -1.45
N GLN A 61 0.51 -6.49 -2.69
CA GLN A 61 0.23 -7.58 -3.61
C GLN A 61 0.78 -8.89 -3.08
N GLN A 62 1.99 -8.88 -2.52
CA GLN A 62 2.57 -10.08 -1.93
C GLN A 62 1.73 -10.58 -0.77
N TRP A 63 1.31 -9.68 0.09
CA TRP A 63 0.48 -10.02 1.24
C TRP A 63 -0.83 -10.67 0.80
N MET A 64 -1.46 -10.10 -0.23
CA MET A 64 -2.70 -10.65 -0.77
C MET A 64 -2.47 -12.01 -1.40
N ASN A 65 -1.37 -12.17 -2.13
CA ASN A 65 -1.07 -13.45 -2.77
C ASN A 65 -0.88 -14.55 -1.74
N GLU A 66 -0.25 -14.22 -0.63
CA GLU A 66 -0.05 -15.20 0.43
C GLU A 66 -1.36 -15.65 1.02
N ARG A 67 -2.29 -14.70 1.19
CA ARG A 67 -3.59 -15.03 1.74
C ARG A 67 -4.41 -15.86 0.76
N GLU A 68 -4.33 -15.56 -0.51
CA GLU A 68 -5.01 -16.36 -1.54
C GLU A 68 -4.48 -17.78 -1.57
N GLY A 69 -3.16 -17.90 -1.44
CA GLY A 69 -2.54 -19.21 -1.41
C GLY A 69 -3.03 -20.03 -0.23
N LEU A 70 -3.25 -19.39 0.89
CA LEU A 70 -3.77 -20.09 2.07
C LEU A 70 -5.24 -20.46 1.89
N SER A 71 -5.97 -19.65 1.14
CA SER A 71 -7.38 -19.89 0.92
C SER A 71 -7.61 -21.02 -0.07
N ALA A 72 -6.68 -21.14 -0.98
CA ALA A 72 -6.80 -22.18 -2.00
C ALA A 72 -6.49 -23.53 -1.40
#